data_f727436d0c24088658d61406e15d8ec3
#
_entry.id   f727436d0c24088658d61406e15d8ec3
#
_cell.length_a   1.000
_cell.length_b   1.000
_cell.length_c   1.000
_cell.angle_alpha   90.00
_cell.angle_beta   90.00
_cell.angle_gamma   90.00
#
_symmetry.space_group_name_H-M   'P 1'
#
loop_
_entity.id
_entity.type
_entity.pdbx_description
1 polymer ?
#
loop_
_entity_poly.entity_id
_entity_poly.type
_entity_poly.pdbx_seq_one_letter_code
_entity_poly.pdbx_strand_id
1 'polypeptide(L)'
;MLSQREIDMLNILWQAKKPMTCSDIVAEKKELTQNTGTAVIRRLLAEGLIEIHGTAYCGRVLGRTYVPTQKSKEVILQDFVEQYRGFKDVISVSELVEKLENL
;
A
#
# COMPACT_ATOMS: atom_id res chain seq x y z
N MET A 1 4.61 4.28 -11.59
CA MET A 1 5.10 3.19 -10.71
C MET A 1 5.06 3.65 -9.26
N LEU A 2 4.63 2.78 -8.36
CA LEU A 2 4.57 3.08 -6.93
C LEU A 2 5.96 3.12 -6.32
N SER A 3 6.20 4.07 -5.40
CA SER A 3 7.43 4.09 -4.62
C SER A 3 7.39 2.96 -3.57
N GLN A 4 8.55 2.59 -3.03
CA GLN A 4 8.61 1.55 -2.01
C GLN A 4 7.78 1.90 -0.77
N ARG A 5 7.76 3.18 -0.36
CA ARG A 5 6.99 3.60 0.81
C ARG A 5 5.48 3.55 0.54
N GLU A 6 5.06 3.83 -0.68
CA GLU A 6 3.65 3.68 -1.08
C GLU A 6 3.24 2.21 -1.07
N ILE A 7 4.08 1.31 -1.60
CA ILE A 7 3.84 -0.14 -1.57
C ILE A 7 3.76 -0.63 -0.12
N ASP A 8 4.69 -0.21 0.73
CA ASP A 8 4.71 -0.58 2.15
C ASP A 8 3.39 -0.20 2.83
N MET A 9 2.95 1.03 2.63
CA MET A 9 1.73 1.53 3.26
C MET A 9 0.47 0.80 2.75
N LEU A 10 0.37 0.61 1.44
CA LEU A 10 -0.76 -0.11 0.87
C LEU A 10 -0.82 -1.56 1.36
N ASN A 11 0.35 -2.20 1.47
CA ASN A 11 0.42 -3.55 2.01
C ASN A 11 -0.07 -3.61 3.46
N ILE A 12 0.38 -2.68 4.29
CA ILE A 12 -0.06 -2.59 5.69
C ILE A 12 -1.57 -2.44 5.76
N LEU A 13 -2.15 -1.53 4.98
CA LEU A 13 -3.58 -1.27 4.99
C LEU A 13 -4.40 -2.46 4.49
N TRP A 14 -3.96 -3.12 3.42
CA TRP A 14 -4.65 -4.29 2.90
C TRP A 14 -4.58 -5.49 3.87
N GLN A 15 -3.43 -5.69 4.52
CA GLN A 15 -3.26 -6.79 5.48
C GLN A 15 -4.03 -6.57 6.79
N ALA A 16 -4.17 -5.32 7.21
CA ALA A 16 -4.85 -4.98 8.47
C ALA A 16 -6.33 -5.34 8.47
N LYS A 17 -7.01 -5.23 7.33
CA LYS A 17 -8.45 -5.50 7.18
C LYS A 17 -9.32 -4.67 8.12
N LYS A 18 -8.82 -3.50 8.52
CA LYS A 18 -9.51 -2.54 9.37
C LYS A 18 -8.99 -1.15 9.09
N PRO A 19 -9.78 -0.10 9.36
CA PRO A 19 -9.28 1.27 9.24
C PRO A 19 -8.13 1.52 10.23
N MET A 20 -7.13 2.28 9.80
CA MET A 20 -5.95 2.59 10.60
C MET A 20 -5.65 4.09 10.59
N THR A 21 -5.21 4.61 11.74
CA THR A 21 -4.68 5.97 11.82
C THR A 21 -3.25 6.00 11.28
N CYS A 22 -2.72 7.21 11.03
CA CYS A 22 -1.32 7.36 10.63
C CYS A 22 -0.38 6.73 11.67
N SER A 23 -0.64 6.95 12.95
CA SER A 23 0.16 6.35 14.03
C SER A 23 0.14 4.84 14.01
N ASP A 24 -1.01 4.24 13.75
CA ASP A 24 -1.13 2.78 13.62
C ASP A 24 -0.29 2.26 12.46
N ILE A 25 -0.34 2.95 11.33
CA ILE A 25 0.37 2.55 10.12
C ILE A 25 1.89 2.60 10.34
N VAL A 26 2.39 3.72 10.87
CA VAL A 26 3.85 3.90 11.05
C VAL A 26 4.41 2.96 12.10
N ALA A 27 3.59 2.50 13.05
CA ALA A 27 4.01 1.53 14.05
C ALA A 27 4.29 0.15 13.45
N GLU A 28 3.76 -0.14 12.25
CA GLU A 28 3.91 -1.45 11.61
C GLU A 28 5.24 -1.61 10.88
N LYS A 29 5.93 -0.51 10.56
CA LYS A 29 7.17 -0.59 9.81
C LYS A 29 8.14 0.49 10.24
N LYS A 30 9.31 0.06 10.66
CA LYS A 30 10.36 0.93 11.19
C LYS A 30 10.77 2.05 10.23
N GLU A 31 10.80 1.77 8.93
CA GLU A 31 11.19 2.74 7.91
C GLU A 31 10.15 3.83 7.67
N LEU A 32 8.93 3.65 8.16
CA LEU A 32 7.90 4.67 8.10
C LEU A 32 7.97 5.53 9.36
N THR A 33 8.56 6.71 9.23
CA THR A 33 8.51 7.71 10.31
C THR A 33 7.18 8.44 10.23
N GLN A 34 6.84 9.20 11.26
CA GLN A 34 5.61 9.99 11.27
C GLN A 34 5.56 10.98 10.10
N ASN A 35 6.69 11.64 9.80
CA ASN A 35 6.77 12.59 8.68
C ASN A 35 6.64 11.88 7.32
N THR A 36 7.33 10.78 7.15
CA THR A 36 7.23 9.96 5.93
C THR A 36 5.82 9.44 5.76
N GLY A 37 5.22 8.91 6.81
CA GLY A 37 3.84 8.40 6.79
C GLY A 37 2.85 9.46 6.35
N THR A 38 2.94 10.66 6.93
CA THR A 38 2.06 11.78 6.56
C THR A 38 2.21 12.16 5.09
N ALA A 39 3.43 12.23 4.58
CA ALA A 39 3.68 12.57 3.19
C ALA A 39 3.12 11.51 2.23
N VAL A 40 3.32 10.23 2.56
CA VAL A 40 2.81 9.12 1.75
C VAL A 40 1.28 9.10 1.76
N ILE A 41 0.65 9.30 2.90
CA ILE A 41 -0.81 9.39 3.02
C ILE A 41 -1.36 10.47 2.09
N ARG A 42 -0.74 11.65 2.08
CA ARG A 42 -1.18 12.75 1.20
C ARG A 42 -1.13 12.35 -0.27
N ARG A 43 -0.06 11.69 -0.70
CA ARG A 43 0.07 11.24 -2.08
C ARG A 43 -0.98 10.19 -2.44
N LEU A 44 -1.17 9.20 -1.57
CA LEU A 44 -2.13 8.14 -1.81
C LEU A 44 -3.57 8.65 -1.83
N LEU A 45 -3.91 9.62 -0.97
CA LEU A 45 -5.21 10.27 -0.99
C LEU A 45 -5.42 11.04 -2.31
N ALA A 46 -4.41 11.81 -2.73
CA ALA A 46 -4.49 12.59 -3.97
C ALA A 46 -4.68 11.69 -5.19
N GLU A 47 -4.10 10.50 -5.19
CA GLU A 47 -4.20 9.53 -6.28
C GLU A 47 -5.45 8.63 -6.18
N GLY A 48 -6.21 8.74 -5.09
CA GLY A 48 -7.40 7.91 -4.87
C GLY A 48 -7.09 6.47 -4.52
N LEU A 49 -5.89 6.18 -4.02
CA LEU A 49 -5.47 4.82 -3.66
C LEU A 49 -5.85 4.45 -2.23
N ILE A 50 -6.08 5.44 -1.39
CA ILE A 50 -6.67 5.28 -0.06
C ILE A 50 -7.76 6.33 0.10
N GLU A 51 -8.63 6.11 1.09
CA GLU A 51 -9.67 7.07 1.43
C GLU A 51 -9.82 7.19 2.93
N ILE A 52 -10.39 8.30 3.38
CA ILE A 52 -10.68 8.51 4.79
C ILE A 52 -11.94 7.71 5.11
N HIS A 53 -11.85 6.82 6.10
CA HIS A 53 -12.99 6.02 6.55
C HIS A 53 -13.73 6.69 7.70
N GLY A 54 -12.98 7.29 8.64
CA GLY A 54 -13.57 7.91 9.82
C GLY A 54 -12.48 8.48 10.72
N THR A 55 -12.73 8.45 12.01
CA THR A 55 -11.80 8.94 13.03
C THR A 55 -11.66 7.93 14.16
N ALA A 56 -10.52 7.96 14.84
CA ALA A 56 -10.26 7.16 16.03
C ALA A 56 -9.25 7.90 16.91
N TYR A 57 -9.25 7.59 18.19
CA TYR A 57 -8.29 8.18 19.11
C TYR A 57 -6.93 7.53 19.00
N CYS A 58 -5.89 8.38 18.93
CA CYS A 58 -4.49 7.97 19.06
C CYS A 58 -4.03 8.56 20.39
N GLY A 59 -4.14 7.78 21.47
CA GLY A 59 -3.96 8.34 22.82
C GLY A 59 -5.05 9.35 23.10
N ARG A 60 -4.69 10.63 23.26
CA ARG A 60 -5.62 11.71 23.53
C ARG A 60 -6.04 12.52 22.31
N VAL A 61 -5.44 12.22 21.15
CA VAL A 61 -5.68 12.97 19.93
C VAL A 61 -6.60 12.18 19.01
N LEU A 62 -7.60 12.87 18.47
CA LEU A 62 -8.49 12.29 17.48
C LEU A 62 -7.82 12.36 16.11
N GLY A 63 -7.57 11.20 15.49
CA GLY A 63 -6.95 11.10 14.18
C GLY A 63 -7.89 10.53 13.14
N ARG A 64 -7.62 10.83 11.88
CA ARG A 64 -8.34 10.21 10.77
C ARG A 64 -7.90 8.76 10.61
N THR A 65 -8.83 7.91 10.18
CA THR A 65 -8.53 6.54 9.81
C THR A 65 -8.64 6.38 8.30
N TYR A 66 -7.83 5.49 7.75
CA TYR A 66 -7.69 5.29 6.30
C TYR A 66 -7.93 3.83 5.95
N VAL A 67 -8.49 3.62 4.77
CA VAL A 67 -8.67 2.30 4.17
C VAL A 67 -8.17 2.34 2.73
N PRO A 68 -7.67 1.21 2.19
CA PRO A 68 -7.30 1.16 0.78
C PRO A 68 -8.54 1.09 -0.10
N THR A 69 -8.45 1.64 -1.31
CA THR A 69 -9.53 1.61 -2.28
C THR A 69 -9.35 0.45 -3.25
N GLN A 70 -10.41 0.08 -3.96
CA GLN A 70 -10.33 -0.92 -5.03
C GLN A 70 -9.35 -0.47 -6.12
N LYS A 71 -9.28 0.83 -6.39
CA LYS A 71 -8.34 1.40 -7.34
C LYS A 71 -6.89 1.07 -6.98
N SER A 72 -6.55 1.05 -5.68
CA SER A 72 -5.19 0.72 -5.24
C SER A 72 -4.79 -0.69 -5.66
N LYS A 73 -5.72 -1.64 -5.60
CA LYS A 73 -5.48 -3.03 -6.01
C LYS A 73 -5.16 -3.09 -7.50
N GLU A 74 -5.89 -2.36 -8.32
CA GLU A 74 -5.66 -2.30 -9.76
C GLU A 74 -4.30 -1.69 -10.08
N VAL A 75 -3.94 -0.63 -9.37
CA VAL A 75 -2.64 0.03 -9.55
C VAL A 75 -1.49 -0.88 -9.13
N ILE A 76 -1.65 -1.61 -8.02
CA ILE A 76 -0.64 -2.60 -7.57
C ILE A 76 -0.45 -3.69 -8.63
N LEU A 77 -1.54 -4.23 -9.16
CA LEU A 77 -1.47 -5.24 -10.22
C LEU A 77 -0.75 -4.71 -11.45
N GLN A 78 -1.10 -3.49 -11.88
CA GLN A 78 -0.46 -2.88 -13.03
C GLN A 78 1.04 -2.64 -12.79
N ASP A 79 1.41 -2.29 -11.58
CA ASP A 79 2.81 -2.10 -11.20
C ASP A 79 3.61 -3.41 -11.36
N PHE A 80 3.04 -4.54 -10.92
CA PHE A 80 3.66 -5.85 -11.11
C PHE A 80 3.78 -6.21 -12.59
N VAL A 81 2.76 -5.93 -13.38
CA VAL A 81 2.78 -6.18 -14.82
C VAL A 81 3.88 -5.37 -15.50
N GLU A 82 4.04 -4.10 -15.14
CA GLU A 82 5.09 -3.24 -15.69
C GLU A 82 6.48 -3.75 -15.32
N GLN A 83 6.66 -4.23 -14.09
CA GLN A 83 7.93 -4.83 -13.68
C GLN A 83 8.22 -6.11 -14.48
N TYR A 84 7.23 -6.97 -14.65
CA TYR A 84 7.37 -8.18 -15.44
C TYR A 84 7.71 -7.86 -16.89
N ARG A 85 7.12 -6.80 -17.46
CA ARG A 85 7.37 -6.41 -18.86
C ARG A 85 8.86 -6.26 -19.16
N GLY A 86 9.63 -5.75 -18.20
CA GLY A 86 11.07 -5.59 -18.34
C GLY A 86 11.84 -6.90 -18.42
N PHE A 87 11.23 -8.01 -17.99
CA PHE A 87 11.86 -9.33 -17.93
C PHE A 87 11.19 -10.38 -18.81
N LYS A 88 10.23 -10.00 -19.64
CA LYS A 88 9.43 -10.98 -20.40
C LYS A 88 10.25 -11.83 -21.38
N ASP A 89 11.42 -11.34 -21.80
CA ASP A 89 12.32 -12.09 -22.68
C ASP A 89 13.22 -13.05 -21.89
N VAL A 90 13.26 -12.94 -20.57
CA VAL A 90 14.07 -13.77 -19.68
C VAL A 90 13.18 -14.78 -18.93
N ILE A 91 12.00 -14.36 -18.52
CA ILE A 91 11.06 -15.15 -17.72
C ILE A 91 9.78 -15.34 -18.53
N SER A 92 9.39 -16.58 -18.79
CA SER A 92 8.12 -16.85 -19.48
C SER A 92 6.95 -16.68 -18.52
N VAL A 93 5.77 -16.46 -19.08
CA VAL A 93 4.54 -16.39 -18.28
C VAL A 93 4.34 -17.69 -17.50
N SER A 94 4.63 -18.83 -18.12
CA SER A 94 4.48 -20.13 -17.46
C SER A 94 5.37 -20.28 -16.25
N GLU A 95 6.62 -19.82 -16.32
CA GLU A 95 7.55 -19.84 -15.19
C GLU A 95 7.04 -18.95 -14.06
N LEU A 96 6.54 -17.75 -14.40
CA LEU A 96 6.00 -16.83 -13.42
C LEU A 96 4.76 -17.41 -12.74
N VAL A 97 3.83 -17.96 -13.52
CA VAL A 97 2.59 -18.57 -13.01
C VAL A 97 2.91 -19.71 -12.06
N GLU A 98 3.86 -20.57 -12.43
CA GLU A 98 4.28 -21.69 -11.58
C GLU A 98 4.78 -21.21 -10.22
N LYS A 99 5.60 -20.17 -10.20
CA LYS A 99 6.10 -19.60 -8.93
C LYS A 99 5.00 -18.97 -8.11
N LEU A 100 4.06 -18.28 -8.75
CA LEU A 100 2.93 -17.66 -8.06
C LEU A 100 1.99 -18.72 -7.46
N GLU A 101 1.77 -19.83 -8.15
CA GLU A 101 0.93 -20.93 -7.65
C GLU A 101 1.53 -21.64 -6.45
N ASN A 102 2.83 -21.52 -6.25
CA ASN A 102 3.55 -22.17 -5.14
C ASN A 102 3.85 -21.22 -3.97
N LEU A 103 3.19 -20.08 -3.93
CA LEU A 103 3.33 -19.15 -2.80
C LEU A 103 2.76 -19.71 -1.51
#